data_81e4b1a6f160a77aff628b84ee5cfa25
#
_entry.id   81e4b1a6f160a77aff628b84ee5cfa25
#
_cell.length_a   1.000
_cell.length_b   1.000
_cell.length_c   1.000
_cell.angle_alpha   90.00
_cell.angle_beta   90.00
_cell.angle_gamma   90.00
#
_symmetry.space_group_name_H-M   'P 1'
#
loop_
_entity.id
_entity.type
_entity.pdbx_description
1 polymer ?
#
loop_
_entity_poly.entity_id
_entity_poly.type
_entity_poly.pdbx_seq_one_letter_code
_entity_poly.pdbx_strand_id
1 'polypeptide(L)'
;MTNEIVFRPLDSLQTMAYIIKKCRELKIPYNITKLQKLMYCCYGVTLATIGTPLCNEQPEAWQYGPVFPNVLKYMQANGIDKTGNKVIDADIPEEVSKLIVGTITFFGEFTASQLSSWSHRCGSPWYQASAGGVNLKTKISDVAIKDYFAREVLV
;
A
#
# COMPACT_ATOMS: atom_id res chain seq x y z
N MET A 1 23.89 -20.15 -2.63
CA MET A 1 23.80 -18.74 -2.17
C MET A 1 22.46 -18.17 -2.59
N THR A 2 21.66 -17.85 -1.62
CA THR A 2 20.42 -17.12 -1.86
C THR A 2 20.76 -15.63 -1.98
N ASN A 3 20.43 -15.02 -3.12
CA ASN A 3 20.50 -13.58 -3.25
C ASN A 3 19.36 -12.96 -2.44
N GLU A 4 19.65 -12.62 -1.20
CA GLU A 4 18.70 -11.88 -0.38
C GLU A 4 18.65 -10.44 -0.84
N ILE A 5 17.43 -9.99 -1.18
CA ILE A 5 17.18 -8.57 -1.45
C ILE A 5 17.17 -7.87 -0.10
N VAL A 6 18.15 -6.99 0.12
CA VAL A 6 18.20 -6.18 1.33
C VAL A 6 17.90 -4.75 0.94
N PHE A 7 16.83 -4.20 1.50
CA PHE A 7 16.55 -2.77 1.37
C PHE A 7 15.99 -2.25 2.69
N ARG A 8 16.13 -0.95 2.91
CA ARG A 8 15.51 -0.28 4.06
C ARG A 8 14.12 0.20 3.66
N PRO A 9 13.12 0.10 4.56
CA PRO A 9 11.82 0.67 4.29
C PRO A 9 11.93 2.11 3.80
N LEU A 10 11.17 2.41 2.73
CA LEU A 10 11.18 3.73 2.12
C LEU A 10 10.43 4.73 3.00
N ASP A 11 10.68 6.02 2.82
CA ASP A 11 9.83 7.05 3.40
C ASP A 11 8.40 6.91 2.86
N SER A 12 7.40 6.98 3.72
CA SER A 12 6.01 6.74 3.32
C SER A 12 5.49 7.76 2.31
N LEU A 13 5.83 9.06 2.48
CA LEU A 13 5.44 10.09 1.51
C LEU A 13 6.13 9.88 0.15
N GLN A 14 7.40 9.52 0.15
CA GLN A 14 8.14 9.20 -1.07
C GLN A 14 7.54 7.99 -1.79
N THR A 15 7.11 6.99 -1.03
CA THR A 15 6.45 5.80 -1.57
C THR A 15 5.15 6.18 -2.27
N MET A 16 4.31 6.99 -1.63
CA MET A 16 3.07 7.46 -2.24
C MET A 16 3.34 8.32 -3.48
N ALA A 17 4.33 9.21 -3.41
CA ALA A 17 4.72 10.02 -4.56
C ALA A 17 5.13 9.17 -5.75
N TYR A 18 5.89 8.12 -5.51
CA TYR A 18 6.30 7.16 -6.54
C TYR A 18 5.11 6.41 -7.14
N ILE A 19 4.17 5.97 -6.29
CA ILE A 19 2.94 5.30 -6.74
C ILE A 19 2.11 6.25 -7.64
N ILE A 20 1.96 7.51 -7.25
CA ILE A 20 1.25 8.51 -8.06
C ILE A 20 1.92 8.68 -9.42
N LYS A 21 3.24 8.81 -9.42
CA LYS A 21 4.02 8.92 -10.66
C LYS A 21 3.76 7.74 -11.61
N LYS A 22 3.80 6.51 -11.07
CA LYS A 22 3.56 5.30 -11.86
C LYS A 22 2.12 5.20 -12.35
N CYS A 23 1.14 5.59 -11.54
CA CYS A 23 -0.25 5.66 -11.98
C CYS A 23 -0.42 6.61 -13.16
N ARG A 24 0.25 7.77 -13.13
CA ARG A 24 0.22 8.72 -14.25
C ARG A 24 0.85 8.14 -15.50
N GLU A 25 2.01 7.51 -15.38
CA GLU A 25 2.71 6.87 -16.50
C GLU A 25 1.88 5.75 -17.13
N LEU A 26 1.19 4.97 -16.30
CA LEU A 26 0.38 3.82 -16.74
C LEU A 26 -1.07 4.21 -17.07
N LYS A 27 -1.43 5.49 -16.93
CA LYS A 27 -2.78 6.01 -17.18
C LYS A 27 -3.84 5.32 -16.34
N ILE A 28 -3.53 5.03 -15.08
CA ILE A 28 -4.45 4.45 -14.12
C ILE A 28 -5.21 5.59 -13.43
N PRO A 29 -6.56 5.62 -13.51
CA PRO A 29 -7.34 6.63 -12.78
C PRO A 29 -7.20 6.46 -11.28
N TYR A 30 -7.15 7.56 -10.54
CA TYR A 30 -6.99 7.49 -9.09
C TYR A 30 -7.71 8.65 -8.38
N ASN A 31 -7.99 8.41 -7.11
CA ASN A 31 -8.36 9.41 -6.12
C ASN A 31 -7.61 9.08 -4.82
N ILE A 32 -7.77 9.89 -3.79
CA ILE A 32 -7.05 9.68 -2.52
C ILE A 32 -7.36 8.30 -1.93
N THR A 33 -8.63 7.92 -1.90
CA THR A 33 -9.04 6.62 -1.34
C THR A 33 -8.39 5.46 -2.09
N LYS A 34 -8.42 5.48 -3.42
CA LYS A 34 -7.80 4.43 -4.24
C LYS A 34 -6.30 4.37 -4.05
N LEU A 35 -5.63 5.53 -4.01
CA LEU A 35 -4.18 5.59 -3.79
C LEU A 35 -3.78 4.96 -2.45
N GLN A 36 -4.54 5.19 -1.39
CA GLN A 36 -4.29 4.56 -0.09
C GLN A 36 -4.40 3.03 -0.18
N LYS A 37 -5.38 2.52 -0.91
CA LYS A 37 -5.56 1.08 -1.09
C LYS A 37 -4.47 0.48 -1.97
N LEU A 38 -4.07 1.19 -3.03
CA LEU A 38 -2.95 0.75 -3.88
C LEU A 38 -1.64 0.69 -3.10
N MET A 39 -1.39 1.68 -2.24
CA MET A 39 -0.21 1.66 -1.38
C MET A 39 -0.24 0.47 -0.40
N TYR A 40 -1.40 0.18 0.18
CA TYR A 40 -1.58 -0.99 1.04
C TYR A 40 -1.29 -2.29 0.26
N CYS A 41 -1.79 -2.42 -0.95
CA CYS A 41 -1.51 -3.59 -1.79
C CYS A 41 -0.02 -3.73 -2.09
N CYS A 42 0.66 -2.63 -2.42
CA CYS A 42 2.11 -2.64 -2.62
C CYS A 42 2.86 -3.03 -1.35
N TYR A 43 2.41 -2.55 -0.20
CA TYR A 43 2.97 -2.89 1.11
C TYR A 43 2.85 -4.39 1.38
N GLY A 44 1.68 -4.97 1.14
CA GLY A 44 1.42 -6.39 1.36
C GLY A 44 2.20 -7.29 0.41
N VAL A 45 2.23 -6.95 -0.87
CA VAL A 45 3.01 -7.72 -1.87
C VAL A 45 4.50 -7.69 -1.54
N THR A 46 5.02 -6.54 -1.14
CA THR A 46 6.43 -6.40 -0.77
C THR A 46 6.78 -7.23 0.46
N LEU A 47 5.95 -7.18 1.50
CA LEU A 47 6.13 -8.02 2.69
C LEU A 47 6.11 -9.50 2.35
N ALA A 48 5.14 -9.94 1.55
CA ALA A 48 4.99 -11.36 1.22
C ALA A 48 6.11 -11.86 0.31
N THR A 49 6.67 -11.00 -0.55
CA THR A 49 7.70 -11.38 -1.52
C THR A 49 9.11 -11.25 -0.95
N ILE A 50 9.41 -10.12 -0.30
CA ILE A 50 10.76 -9.79 0.16
C ILE A 50 10.91 -10.01 1.67
N GLY A 51 9.83 -9.85 2.43
CA GLY A 51 9.84 -10.00 3.89
C GLY A 51 10.18 -8.71 4.64
N THR A 52 10.36 -7.60 3.92
CA THR A 52 10.66 -6.28 4.50
C THR A 52 9.50 -5.34 4.21
N PRO A 53 9.07 -4.50 5.18
CA PRO A 53 8.04 -3.50 4.93
C PRO A 53 8.45 -2.53 3.82
N LEU A 54 7.49 -2.19 2.95
CA LEU A 54 7.75 -1.26 1.83
C LEU A 54 8.17 0.12 2.32
N CYS A 55 7.53 0.59 3.38
CA CYS A 55 7.76 1.93 3.89
C CYS A 55 7.79 1.96 5.42
N ASN A 56 8.21 3.09 5.96
CA ASN A 56 8.41 3.28 7.40
C ASN A 56 7.15 3.66 8.17
N GLU A 57 5.98 3.52 7.55
CA GLU A 57 4.70 3.79 8.20
C GLU A 57 3.85 2.53 8.25
N GLN A 58 3.27 2.23 9.42
CA GLN A 58 2.39 1.10 9.62
C GLN A 58 0.97 1.46 9.19
N PRO A 59 0.32 0.66 8.32
CA PRO A 59 -1.07 0.92 7.98
C PRO A 59 -2.00 0.64 9.16
N GLU A 60 -3.11 1.40 9.22
CA GLU A 60 -4.16 1.27 10.24
C GLU A 60 -5.48 0.89 9.60
N ALA A 61 -6.32 0.22 10.37
CA ALA A 61 -7.67 -0.18 9.95
C ALA A 61 -8.65 0.98 10.18
N TRP A 62 -9.00 1.69 9.11
CA TRP A 62 -9.96 2.79 9.16
C TRP A 62 -11.29 2.36 8.54
N GLN A 63 -12.30 3.22 8.62
CA GLN A 63 -13.68 2.90 8.20
C GLN A 63 -13.76 2.38 6.75
N TYR A 64 -13.00 2.95 5.83
CA TYR A 64 -13.03 2.59 4.41
C TYR A 64 -11.89 1.66 4.00
N GLY A 65 -11.25 1.02 4.96
CA GLY A 65 -10.17 0.08 4.72
C GLY A 65 -8.83 0.53 5.29
N PRO A 66 -7.74 -0.16 4.94
CA PRO A 66 -6.41 0.20 5.40
C PRO A 66 -5.97 1.57 4.89
N VAL A 67 -5.37 2.37 5.76
CA VAL A 67 -4.79 3.67 5.41
C VAL A 67 -3.43 3.86 6.06
N PHE A 68 -2.62 4.72 5.45
CA PHE A 68 -1.37 5.22 6.01
C PHE A 68 -1.66 6.63 6.53
N PRO A 69 -1.89 6.81 7.84
CA PRO A 69 -2.47 8.04 8.38
C PRO A 69 -1.65 9.30 8.11
N ASN A 70 -0.33 9.23 8.20
CA ASN A 70 0.52 10.40 7.97
C ASN A 70 0.49 10.83 6.50
N VAL A 71 0.51 9.86 5.60
CA VAL A 71 0.37 10.12 4.16
C VAL A 71 -1.01 10.70 3.85
N LEU A 72 -2.07 10.11 4.42
CA LEU A 72 -3.43 10.60 4.22
C LEU A 72 -3.58 12.05 4.68
N LYS A 73 -3.07 12.35 5.87
CA LYS A 73 -3.12 13.71 6.44
C LYS A 73 -2.42 14.71 5.52
N TYR A 74 -1.25 14.36 5.00
CA TYR A 74 -0.51 15.21 4.07
C TYR A 74 -1.30 15.43 2.77
N MET A 75 -1.86 14.37 2.20
CA MET A 75 -2.62 14.44 0.95
C MET A 75 -3.88 15.28 1.10
N GLN A 76 -4.58 15.15 2.21
CA GLN A 76 -5.79 15.94 2.49
C GLN A 76 -5.47 17.43 2.65
N ALA A 77 -4.34 17.76 3.26
CA ALA A 77 -3.91 19.14 3.47
C ALA A 77 -3.33 19.78 2.22
N ASN A 78 -2.64 19.03 1.36
CA ASN A 78 -1.84 19.58 0.26
C ASN A 78 -2.31 19.17 -1.13
N GLY A 79 -3.13 18.13 -1.25
CA GLY A 79 -3.61 17.61 -2.54
C GLY A 79 -2.70 16.57 -3.17
N ILE A 80 -3.25 15.86 -4.16
CA ILE A 80 -2.56 14.76 -4.83
C ILE A 80 -1.36 15.27 -5.65
N ASP A 81 -1.53 16.36 -6.38
CA ASP A 81 -0.46 16.89 -7.25
C ASP A 81 0.79 17.26 -6.44
N LYS A 82 0.59 17.98 -5.33
CA LYS A 82 1.71 18.35 -4.45
C LYS A 82 2.37 17.11 -3.84
N THR A 83 1.58 16.11 -3.49
CA THR A 83 2.10 14.83 -2.98
C THR A 83 2.93 14.13 -4.05
N GLY A 84 2.42 14.05 -5.28
CA GLY A 84 3.13 13.43 -6.40
C GLY A 84 4.43 14.13 -6.76
N ASN A 85 4.52 15.44 -6.51
CA ASN A 85 5.75 16.20 -6.79
C ASN A 85 6.85 15.99 -5.74
N LYS A 86 6.57 15.26 -4.67
CA LYS A 86 7.55 14.91 -3.63
C LYS A 86 8.51 13.79 -4.05
N VAL A 87 8.40 13.28 -5.27
CA VAL A 87 9.35 12.26 -5.74
C VAL A 87 10.75 12.87 -5.78
N ILE A 88 11.58 12.42 -4.85
CA ILE A 88 13.02 12.55 -4.96
C ILE A 88 13.47 11.27 -5.63
N ASP A 89 14.52 11.31 -6.48
CA ASP A 89 15.15 10.11 -7.02
C ASP A 89 15.73 9.31 -5.85
N ALA A 90 14.85 8.71 -5.06
CA ALA A 90 15.24 7.75 -4.05
C ALA A 90 15.69 6.50 -4.77
N ASP A 91 16.79 5.93 -4.33
CA ASP A 91 17.27 4.64 -4.82
C ASP A 91 16.27 3.55 -4.43
N ILE A 92 15.20 3.42 -5.22
CA ILE A 92 14.26 2.32 -5.08
C ILE A 92 14.89 1.13 -5.78
N PRO A 93 15.16 0.02 -5.06
CA PRO A 93 15.68 -1.18 -5.70
C PRO A 93 14.81 -1.63 -6.86
N GLU A 94 15.42 -2.10 -7.93
CA GLU A 94 14.70 -2.50 -9.14
C GLU A 94 13.59 -3.51 -8.85
N GLU A 95 13.86 -4.49 -8.00
CA GLU A 95 12.87 -5.51 -7.60
C GLU A 95 11.67 -4.91 -6.89
N VAL A 96 11.89 -3.92 -6.04
CA VAL A 96 10.82 -3.22 -5.34
C VAL A 96 9.99 -2.39 -6.33
N SER A 97 10.66 -1.70 -7.25
CA SER A 97 10.00 -0.97 -8.33
C SER A 97 9.11 -1.88 -9.18
N LYS A 98 9.61 -3.05 -9.57
CA LYS A 98 8.85 -4.05 -10.33
C LYS A 98 7.63 -4.54 -9.56
N LEU A 99 7.76 -4.77 -8.26
CA LEU A 99 6.64 -5.18 -7.41
C LEU A 99 5.57 -4.08 -7.35
N ILE A 100 5.98 -2.83 -7.20
CA ILE A 100 5.05 -1.70 -7.19
C ILE A 100 4.30 -1.61 -8.52
N VAL A 101 5.02 -1.61 -9.64
CA VAL A 101 4.42 -1.50 -10.98
C VAL A 101 3.47 -2.67 -11.24
N GLY A 102 3.86 -3.90 -10.94
CA GLY A 102 3.02 -5.08 -11.11
C GLY A 102 1.76 -5.01 -10.25
N THR A 103 1.90 -4.57 -9.01
CA THR A 103 0.79 -4.45 -8.07
C THR A 103 -0.23 -3.41 -8.53
N ILE A 104 0.22 -2.21 -8.87
CA ILE A 104 -0.71 -1.15 -9.30
C ILE A 104 -1.31 -1.43 -10.67
N THR A 105 -0.63 -2.17 -11.53
CA THR A 105 -1.18 -2.60 -12.82
C THR A 105 -2.36 -3.56 -12.59
N PHE A 106 -2.21 -4.51 -11.69
CA PHE A 106 -3.27 -5.47 -11.37
C PHE A 106 -4.42 -4.81 -10.60
N PHE A 107 -4.13 -4.21 -9.46
CA PHE A 107 -5.17 -3.63 -8.59
C PHE A 107 -5.72 -2.31 -9.12
N GLY A 108 -4.99 -1.64 -9.99
CA GLY A 108 -5.40 -0.37 -10.59
C GLY A 108 -6.63 -0.46 -11.48
N GLU A 109 -7.00 -1.66 -11.93
CA GLU A 109 -8.22 -1.88 -12.70
C GLU A 109 -9.49 -1.77 -11.85
N PHE A 110 -9.36 -1.88 -10.53
CA PHE A 110 -10.49 -1.82 -9.61
C PHE A 110 -10.75 -0.38 -9.16
N THR A 111 -12.01 -0.08 -8.88
CA THR A 111 -12.39 1.21 -8.30
C THR A 111 -11.99 1.31 -6.83
N ALA A 112 -11.97 2.52 -6.29
CA ALA A 112 -11.74 2.74 -4.86
C ALA A 112 -12.75 1.95 -4.02
N SER A 113 -14.03 1.95 -4.42
CA SER A 113 -15.09 1.21 -3.73
C SER A 113 -14.86 -0.30 -3.75
N GLN A 114 -14.45 -0.84 -4.89
CA GLN A 114 -14.14 -2.28 -5.01
C GLN A 114 -12.95 -2.67 -4.14
N LEU A 115 -11.89 -1.84 -4.11
CA LEU A 115 -10.74 -2.10 -3.27
C LEU A 115 -11.08 -1.99 -1.78
N SER A 116 -11.92 -1.03 -1.40
CA SER A 116 -12.42 -0.92 -0.03
C SER A 116 -13.18 -2.18 0.38
N SER A 117 -14.12 -2.62 -0.45
CA SER A 117 -14.90 -3.84 -0.18
C SER A 117 -14.01 -5.08 -0.07
N TRP A 118 -13.05 -5.21 -0.98
CA TRP A 118 -12.09 -6.32 -0.93
C TRP A 118 -11.29 -6.32 0.37
N SER A 119 -10.82 -5.15 0.81
CA SER A 119 -10.01 -5.04 2.03
C SER A 119 -10.79 -5.35 3.32
N HIS A 120 -12.13 -5.25 3.29
CA HIS A 120 -13.01 -5.50 4.43
C HIS A 120 -13.44 -6.96 4.58
N ARG A 121 -13.04 -7.85 3.70
CA ARG A 121 -13.48 -9.25 3.73
C ARG A 121 -13.19 -9.90 5.07
N CYS A 122 -14.10 -10.80 5.50
CA CYS A 122 -13.88 -11.62 6.69
C CYS A 122 -12.57 -12.40 6.54
N GLY A 123 -11.74 -12.38 7.57
CA GLY A 123 -10.41 -13.01 7.55
C GLY A 123 -9.30 -12.13 6.99
N SER A 124 -9.60 -10.95 6.46
CA SER A 124 -8.57 -10.01 5.99
C SER A 124 -7.79 -9.41 7.16
N PRO A 125 -6.58 -8.89 6.92
CA PRO A 125 -5.82 -8.20 7.95
C PRO A 125 -6.57 -7.03 8.59
N TRP A 126 -7.33 -6.27 7.77
CA TRP A 126 -8.19 -5.18 8.25
C TRP A 126 -9.25 -5.71 9.22
N TYR A 127 -9.91 -6.80 8.84
CA TYR A 127 -10.99 -7.40 9.65
C TYR A 127 -10.45 -7.88 10.99
N GLN A 128 -9.29 -8.53 11.00
CA GLN A 128 -8.64 -9.01 12.22
C GLN A 128 -8.24 -7.86 13.14
N ALA A 129 -7.58 -6.84 12.59
CA ALA A 129 -7.10 -5.70 13.37
C ALA A 129 -8.25 -4.89 13.99
N SER A 130 -9.34 -4.71 13.24
CA SER A 130 -10.47 -3.89 13.65
C SER A 130 -11.57 -4.66 14.37
N ALA A 131 -11.44 -5.97 14.56
CA ALA A 131 -12.47 -6.85 15.08
C ALA A 131 -13.80 -6.66 14.31
N GLY A 132 -13.71 -6.76 12.97
CA GLY A 132 -14.86 -6.60 12.09
C GLY A 132 -15.36 -5.17 11.97
N GLY A 133 -14.53 -4.18 12.25
CA GLY A 133 -14.88 -2.76 12.17
C GLY A 133 -15.28 -2.12 13.50
N VAL A 134 -15.19 -2.88 14.60
CA VAL A 134 -15.51 -2.36 15.95
C VAL A 134 -14.39 -1.48 16.48
N ASN A 135 -13.13 -1.89 16.28
CA ASN A 135 -11.94 -1.20 16.78
C ASN A 135 -11.20 -0.52 15.61
N LEU A 136 -11.70 0.63 15.20
CA LEU A 136 -11.06 1.42 14.13
C LEU A 136 -9.80 2.13 14.62
N LYS A 137 -8.94 2.52 13.67
CA LYS A 137 -7.64 3.15 13.89
C LYS A 137 -6.62 2.25 14.60
N THR A 138 -6.86 0.96 14.60
CA THR A 138 -5.92 -0.04 15.11
C THR A 138 -4.87 -0.34 14.03
N LYS A 139 -3.60 -0.43 14.44
CA LYS A 139 -2.53 -0.82 13.53
C LYS A 139 -2.74 -2.24 13.03
N ILE A 140 -2.54 -2.44 11.72
CA ILE A 140 -2.64 -3.76 11.10
C ILE A 140 -1.28 -4.43 11.19
N SER A 141 -1.25 -5.66 11.71
CA SER A 141 -0.02 -6.42 11.92
C SER A 141 0.65 -6.81 10.60
N ASP A 142 1.97 -6.62 10.51
CA ASP A 142 2.76 -7.09 9.36
C ASP A 142 2.69 -8.60 9.18
N VAL A 143 2.63 -9.37 10.26
CA VAL A 143 2.49 -10.82 10.20
C VAL A 143 1.16 -11.20 9.54
N ALA A 144 0.06 -10.53 9.91
CA ALA A 144 -1.25 -10.77 9.31
C ALA A 144 -1.27 -10.37 7.83
N ILE A 145 -0.68 -9.23 7.49
CA ILE A 145 -0.59 -8.76 6.10
C ILE A 145 0.22 -9.74 5.24
N LYS A 146 1.41 -10.09 5.70
CA LYS A 146 2.29 -11.01 4.99
C LYS A 146 1.62 -12.36 4.73
N ASP A 147 1.02 -12.93 5.74
CA ASP A 147 0.32 -14.21 5.64
C ASP A 147 -0.84 -14.16 4.65
N TYR A 148 -1.68 -13.13 4.75
CA TYR A 148 -2.84 -12.98 3.87
C TYR A 148 -2.42 -12.80 2.42
N PHE A 149 -1.46 -11.93 2.15
CA PHE A 149 -1.01 -11.68 0.77
C PHE A 149 -0.32 -12.91 0.17
N ALA A 150 0.42 -13.67 0.96
CA ALA A 150 1.05 -14.90 0.49
C ALA A 150 0.00 -15.96 0.12
N ARG A 151 -1.09 -16.07 0.90
CA ARG A 151 -2.13 -17.10 0.68
C ARG A 151 -3.15 -16.69 -0.38
N GLU A 152 -3.55 -15.43 -0.39
CA GLU A 152 -4.73 -14.98 -1.14
C GLU A 152 -4.39 -14.13 -2.37
N VAL A 153 -3.21 -13.52 -2.42
CA VAL A 153 -2.85 -12.60 -3.49
C VAL A 153 -1.77 -13.18 -4.40
N LEU A 154 -0.73 -13.79 -3.84
CA LEU A 154 0.41 -14.30 -4.61
C LEU A 154 0.25 -15.77 -5.04
N VAL A 155 -0.95 -16.26 -5.06
CA VAL A 155 -1.22 -17.66 -5.45
C VAL A 155 -1.08 -17.85 -6.95
#